data_5666f19e8719d743539fbdfcc510950c
#
_entry.id   5666f19e8719d743539fbdfcc510950c
#
_cell.length_a   1.000
_cell.length_b   1.000
_cell.length_c   1.000
_cell.angle_alpha   90.00
_cell.angle_beta   90.00
_cell.angle_gamma   90.00
#
_symmetry.space_group_name_H-M   'P 1'
#
loop_
_entity.id
_entity.type
_entity.pdbx_description
1 polymer ?
#
loop_
_entity_poly.entity_id
_entity_poly.type
_entity_poly.pdbx_seq_one_letter_code
_entity_poly.pdbx_strand_id
1 'polypeptide(L)' 'MVPFFVQIKCHLGKSYEVANKLADAEIASEIYSTAGDFDLLVKFYVEDGTDIGHFVNEKVQTIPDIQDTRTIITFKAF' A
#
# COMPACT_ATOMS: atom_id res chain seq x y z
N MET A 1 2.38 -8.25 15.52
CA MET A 1 2.52 -7.36 14.36
C MET A 1 1.25 -6.53 14.17
N VAL A 2 1.39 -5.35 13.60
CA VAL A 2 0.30 -4.41 13.44
C VAL A 2 -0.08 -4.34 11.96
N PRO A 3 -1.37 -4.58 11.61
CA PRO A 3 -1.82 -4.41 10.23
C PRO A 3 -2.23 -2.96 9.96
N PHE A 4 -2.05 -2.55 8.73
CA PHE A 4 -2.63 -1.30 8.22
C PHE A 4 -2.84 -1.44 6.71
N PHE A 5 -3.59 -0.52 6.14
CA PHE A 5 -3.92 -0.54 4.73
C PHE A 5 -3.47 0.74 4.05
N VAL A 6 -3.15 0.63 2.78
CA VAL A 6 -2.87 1.79 1.93
C VAL A 6 -3.70 1.68 0.67
N GLN A 7 -4.48 2.70 0.38
CA GLN A 7 -5.12 2.87 -0.92
C GLN A 7 -4.15 3.60 -1.82
N ILE A 8 -3.97 3.09 -3.03
CA ILE A 8 -2.97 3.62 -3.96
C ILE A 8 -3.66 4.04 -5.25
N LYS A 9 -3.43 5.28 -5.65
CA LYS A 9 -3.83 5.79 -6.95
C LYS A 9 -2.62 5.76 -7.86
N CYS A 10 -2.76 5.11 -9.01
CA CYS A 10 -1.68 4.94 -9.97
C CYS A 10 -1.91 5.86 -11.17
N HIS A 11 -0.84 6.17 -11.89
CA HIS A 11 -0.99 6.79 -13.20
C HIS A 11 -1.76 5.86 -14.13
N LEU A 12 -2.47 6.43 -15.09
CA LEU A 12 -3.35 5.67 -15.97
C LEU A 12 -2.59 4.53 -16.68
N GLY A 13 -3.18 3.34 -16.62
CA GLY A 13 -2.62 2.14 -17.25
C GLY A 13 -1.46 1.50 -16.50
N LYS A 14 -1.13 1.97 -15.29
CA LYS A 14 0.05 1.52 -14.54
C LYS A 14 -0.26 0.70 -13.29
N SER A 15 -1.54 0.44 -12.99
CA SER A 15 -1.91 -0.21 -11.72
C SER A 15 -1.31 -1.62 -11.60
N TYR A 16 -1.29 -2.41 -12.67
CA TYR A 16 -0.73 -3.76 -12.61
C TYR A 16 0.79 -3.74 -12.47
N GLU A 17 1.47 -2.79 -13.11
CA GLU A 17 2.91 -2.63 -12.92
C GLU A 17 3.26 -2.28 -11.48
N VAL A 18 2.50 -1.36 -10.87
CA VAL A 18 2.67 -0.98 -9.47
C VAL A 18 2.41 -2.18 -8.56
N ALA A 19 1.34 -2.93 -8.79
CA ALA A 19 1.01 -4.11 -8.01
C ALA A 19 2.13 -5.16 -8.10
N ASN A 20 2.68 -5.38 -9.29
CA ASN A 20 3.78 -6.32 -9.48
C ASN A 20 5.04 -5.90 -8.73
N LYS A 21 5.36 -4.60 -8.73
CA LYS A 21 6.51 -4.08 -7.98
C LYS A 21 6.33 -4.23 -6.47
N LEU A 22 5.12 -4.01 -5.97
CA LEU A 22 4.80 -4.26 -4.56
C LEU A 22 4.95 -5.73 -4.19
N ALA A 23 4.47 -6.62 -5.05
CA ALA A 23 4.60 -8.06 -4.84
C ALA A 23 6.06 -8.51 -4.87
N ASP A 24 6.84 -8.01 -5.82
CA ASP A 24 8.25 -8.35 -5.96
C ASP A 24 9.09 -7.86 -4.77
N ALA A 25 8.71 -6.74 -4.18
CA ALA A 25 9.39 -6.20 -3.00
C ALA A 25 9.13 -7.00 -1.72
N GLU A 26 8.15 -7.89 -1.75
CA GLU A 26 7.77 -8.77 -0.63
C GLU A 26 7.45 -8.02 0.67
N ILE A 27 6.89 -6.82 0.54
CA ILE A 27 6.52 -5.98 1.69
C ILE A 27 5.03 -6.03 2.01
N ALA A 28 4.19 -6.39 1.03
CA ALA A 28 2.75 -6.41 1.18
C ALA A 28 2.24 -7.81 1.52
N SER A 29 1.24 -7.86 2.40
CA SER A 29 0.57 -9.12 2.75
C SER A 29 -0.51 -9.48 1.73
N GLU A 30 -1.28 -8.48 1.29
CA GLU A 30 -2.37 -8.67 0.34
C GLU A 30 -2.44 -7.45 -0.57
N ILE A 31 -2.71 -7.68 -1.85
CA ILE A 31 -2.84 -6.62 -2.84
C ILE A 31 -4.10 -6.89 -3.64
N TYR A 32 -5.01 -5.93 -3.65
CA TYR A 32 -6.27 -6.01 -4.40
C TYR A 32 -6.37 -4.86 -5.38
N SER A 33 -6.85 -5.14 -6.59
CA SER A 33 -7.28 -4.08 -7.49
C SER A 33 -8.69 -3.65 -7.13
N THR A 34 -8.95 -2.35 -7.21
CA THR A 34 -10.23 -1.77 -6.81
C THR A 34 -10.76 -0.83 -7.88
N ALA A 35 -12.06 -0.57 -7.83
CA ALA A 35 -12.71 0.45 -8.63
C ALA A 35 -12.90 1.71 -7.79
N GLY A 36 -13.14 2.84 -8.44
CA GLY A 36 -13.38 4.13 -7.79
C GLY A 36 -12.16 5.04 -7.85
N ASP A 37 -11.96 5.83 -6.81
CA ASP A 37 -10.92 6.86 -6.81
C ASP A 37 -9.51 6.30 -6.72
N PHE A 38 -9.35 5.12 -6.13
CA PHE A 38 -8.06 4.45 -6.00
C PHE A 38 -8.05 3.16 -6.81
N ASP A 39 -6.87 2.77 -7.26
CA ASP A 39 -6.68 1.61 -8.13
C ASP A 39 -6.34 0.34 -7.37
N LEU A 40 -5.66 0.49 -6.22
CA LEU A 40 -5.22 -0.64 -5.41
C LEU A 40 -5.57 -0.43 -3.94
N LEU A 41 -5.87 -1.54 -3.26
CA LEU A 41 -5.95 -1.61 -1.81
C LEU A 41 -4.93 -2.64 -1.34
N VAL A 42 -4.02 -2.21 -0.50
CA VAL A 42 -2.88 -3.02 -0.08
C VAL A 42 -2.85 -3.15 1.44
N LYS A 43 -2.66 -4.37 1.93
CA LYS A 43 -2.51 -4.64 3.35
C LYS A 43 -1.05 -4.92 3.68
N PHE A 44 -0.58 -4.28 4.74
CA PHE A 44 0.78 -4.45 5.26
C PHE A 44 0.74 -4.90 6.72
N TYR A 45 1.78 -5.61 7.14
CA TYR A 45 2.05 -5.87 8.55
C TYR A 45 3.42 -5.31 8.89
N VAL A 46 3.51 -4.65 10.04
CA VAL A 46 4.79 -4.12 10.56
C VAL A 46 4.94 -4.49 12.02
N GLU A 47 6.16 -4.46 12.51
CA GLU A 47 6.45 -4.65 13.92
C GLU A 47 5.78 -3.57 14.76
N ASP A 48 5.42 -3.92 15.99
CA ASP A 48 4.89 -2.96 16.96
C ASP A 48 5.89 -1.83 17.16
N GLY A 49 5.40 -0.59 17.20
CA GLY A 49 6.25 0.59 17.35
C GLY A 49 6.87 1.11 16.07
N THR A 50 6.63 0.45 14.92
CA THR A 50 7.09 0.95 13.62
C THR A 50 6.44 2.29 13.29
N ASP A 51 7.24 3.23 12.81
CA ASP A 51 6.73 4.48 12.23
C ASP A 51 6.10 4.17 10.87
N ILE A 52 4.77 4.04 10.86
CA ILE A 52 4.02 3.66 9.65
C ILE A 52 4.15 4.71 8.56
N GLY A 53 4.12 6.00 8.91
CA GLY A 53 4.29 7.07 7.94
C GLY A 53 5.63 6.99 7.23
N HIS A 54 6.68 6.72 7.98
CA HIS A 54 8.03 6.56 7.43
C HIS A 54 8.13 5.31 6.54
N PHE A 55 7.53 4.20 6.97
CA PHE A 55 7.47 2.98 6.17
C PHE A 55 6.80 3.24 4.81
N VAL A 56 5.64 3.89 4.82
CA VAL A 56 4.90 4.21 3.58
C VAL A 56 5.74 5.11 2.69
N ASN A 57 6.37 6.13 3.27
CA ASN A 57 7.19 7.07 2.53
C ASN A 57 8.39 6.39 1.85
N GLU A 58 9.08 5.52 2.56
CA GLU A 58 10.27 4.86 2.03
C GLU A 58 10.00 3.65 1.16
N LYS A 59 9.01 2.84 1.52
CA LYS A 59 8.80 1.53 0.89
C LYS A 59 7.70 1.54 -0.16
N VAL A 60 6.75 2.44 -0.07
CA VAL A 60 5.60 2.49 -0.97
C VAL A 60 5.69 3.66 -1.93
N GLN A 61 5.86 4.86 -1.42
CA GLN A 61 5.79 6.08 -2.23
C GLN A 61 7.01 6.26 -3.16
N THR A 62 8.04 5.47 -2.98
CA THR A 62 9.20 5.45 -3.89
C THR A 62 8.98 4.58 -5.12
N ILE A 63 7.90 3.81 -5.18
CA ILE A 63 7.58 2.99 -6.34
C ILE A 63 7.11 3.90 -7.48
N PRO A 64 7.66 3.74 -8.70
CA PRO A 64 7.25 4.56 -9.84
C PRO A 64 5.77 4.39 -10.19
N ASP A 65 5.19 5.43 -10.77
CA ASP A 65 3.82 5.46 -11.28
C ASP A 65 2.73 5.49 -10.20
N ILE A 66 3.08 5.74 -8.97
CA ILE A 66 2.12 6.04 -7.92
C ILE A 66 1.85 7.54 -7.94
N GLN A 67 0.58 7.90 -8.06
CA GLN A 67 0.13 9.30 -8.10
C GLN A 67 -0.24 9.81 -6.71
N ASP A 68 -0.90 8.98 -5.90
CA ASP A 68 -1.38 9.36 -4.58
C ASP A 68 -1.56 8.13 -3.71
N THR A 69 -1.45 8.30 -2.39
CA THR A 69 -1.69 7.24 -1.42
C THR A 69 -2.54 7.76 -0.28
N ARG A 70 -3.35 6.87 0.28
CA ARG A 70 -4.09 7.13 1.51
C ARG A 70 -3.88 5.98 2.47
N THR A 71 -3.21 6.24 3.58
CA THR A 71 -2.97 5.25 4.61
C THR A 71 -4.15 5.15 5.56
N ILE A 72 -4.59 3.93 5.83
CA ILE A 72 -5.70 3.64 6.75
C ILE A 72 -5.14 2.87 7.93
N ILE A 73 -5.15 3.50 9.09
CA ILE A 73 -4.77 2.88 10.35
C ILE A 73 -6.00 2.22 10.94
N THR A 74 -5.89 0.95 11.26
CA THR A 74 -6.97 0.20 11.88
C THR A 74 -6.73 0.07 13.38
N PHE A 75 -7.82 0.04 14.16
CA PHE A 75 -7.71 -0.07 15.62
C PHE A 75 -7.91 -1.50 16.11
N LYS A 76 -8.89 -2.20 15.55
CA LYS A 76 -9.24 -3.53 16.05
C LYS A 76 -9.89 -4.37 14.94
N ALA A 77 -9.46 -5.61 14.83
CA ALA A 77 -10.14 -6.60 14.01
C ALA A 77 -11.22 -7.29 14.86
N PHE A 78 -12.41 -7.40 14.34
CA PHE A 78 -13.50 -8.08 15.03
C PHE A 78 -13.71 -9.50 14.49
#